data_959a09333579eb192a9f7864b51994bb
#
_entry.id   959a09333579eb192a9f7864b51994bb
#
_cell.length_a   1.000
_cell.length_b   1.000
_cell.length_c   1.000
_cell.angle_alpha   90.00
_cell.angle_beta   90.00
_cell.angle_gamma   90.00
#
_symmetry.space_group_name_H-M   'P 1'
#
loop_
_entity.id
_entity.type
_entity.pdbx_description
1 polymer ?
#
loop_
_entity_poly.entity_id
_entity_poly.type
_entity_poly.pdbx_seq_one_letter_code
_entity_poly.pdbx_strand_id
1 'polypeptide(L)'
;MSPLRVSYQTIEFGDVDIHLRTLRDKQEFLDAKGIAEKLGISSAQWSLFGVVWPASEVLANFMSDFAIKDKHILEIGCGIGLTSLMLNQRNADITATDYHPEAGSFLEQNVILNKGRAIPFVQTGWADDLSALGKFDLILGSDLLYEDEHADLLSQFIHQHSKPHCEVIIVDPGRGRH
;
A
#
# COMPACT_ATOMS: atom_id res chain seq x y z
N MET A 1 23.52 11.74 -11.43
CA MET A 1 22.12 11.27 -11.22
C MET A 1 21.34 12.40 -10.62
N SER A 2 20.23 12.82 -11.19
CA SER A 2 19.36 13.79 -10.52
C SER A 2 18.81 13.15 -9.25
N PRO A 3 18.88 13.84 -8.09
CA PRO A 3 18.32 13.31 -6.86
C PRO A 3 16.80 13.12 -7.03
N LEU A 4 16.26 12.06 -6.41
CA LEU A 4 14.82 11.82 -6.36
C LEU A 4 14.13 13.05 -5.75
N ARG A 5 13.22 13.66 -6.50
CA ARG A 5 12.49 14.83 -6.03
C ARG A 5 11.25 14.40 -5.27
N VAL A 6 11.17 14.84 -4.02
CA VAL A 6 10.08 14.50 -3.11
C VAL A 6 9.31 15.74 -2.68
N SER A 7 8.08 15.54 -2.26
CA SER A 7 7.20 16.52 -1.62
C SER A 7 6.81 16.02 -0.23
N TYR A 8 6.43 16.94 0.64
CA TYR A 8 5.88 16.63 1.95
C TYR A 8 4.49 17.23 2.05
N GLN A 9 3.56 16.45 2.55
CA GLN A 9 2.18 16.88 2.77
C GLN A 9 1.60 16.23 4.03
N THR A 10 0.53 16.81 4.54
CA THR A 10 -0.22 16.26 5.66
C THR A 10 -1.65 16.01 5.20
N ILE A 11 -2.20 14.86 5.56
CA ILE A 11 -3.61 14.54 5.38
C ILE A 11 -4.24 14.43 6.76
N GLU A 12 -5.32 15.17 6.97
CA GLU A 12 -6.02 15.26 8.25
C GLU A 12 -7.23 14.30 8.24
N PHE A 13 -7.32 13.46 9.27
CA PHE A 13 -8.43 12.53 9.50
C PHE A 13 -9.02 12.80 10.90
N GLY A 14 -9.90 13.79 10.97
CA GLY A 14 -10.42 14.26 12.28
C GLY A 14 -9.30 14.82 13.14
N ASP A 15 -9.03 14.15 14.26
CA ASP A 15 -7.96 14.54 15.21
C ASP A 15 -6.60 13.90 14.92
N VAL A 16 -6.49 13.17 13.81
CA VAL A 16 -5.26 12.46 13.43
C VAL A 16 -4.66 13.05 12.15
N ASP A 17 -3.43 13.53 12.26
CA ASP A 17 -2.64 14.03 11.14
C ASP A 17 -1.66 12.96 10.67
N ILE A 18 -1.70 12.61 9.39
CA ILE A 18 -0.72 11.74 8.76
C ILE A 18 0.20 12.55 7.86
N HIS A 19 1.46 12.60 8.22
CA HIS A 19 2.50 13.27 7.45
C HIS A 19 3.11 12.33 6.43
N LEU A 20 3.22 12.78 5.19
CA LEU A 20 3.66 11.97 4.07
C LEU A 20 4.82 12.61 3.32
N ARG A 21 5.82 11.80 3.04
CA ARG A 21 6.82 12.02 2.01
C ARG A 21 6.36 11.28 0.75
N THR A 22 6.16 11.99 -0.34
CA THR A 22 5.69 11.48 -1.62
C THR A 22 6.68 11.81 -2.73
N LEU A 23 6.54 11.21 -3.89
CA LEU A 23 7.10 11.78 -5.11
C LEU A 23 6.49 13.17 -5.34
N ARG A 24 7.29 14.11 -5.81
CA ARG A 24 6.81 15.47 -6.11
C ARG A 24 5.83 15.46 -7.30
N ASP A 25 6.08 14.61 -8.28
CA ASP A 25 5.27 14.44 -9.47
C ASP A 25 5.22 12.97 -9.89
N LYS A 26 4.08 12.56 -10.47
CA LYS A 26 3.88 11.20 -11.02
C LYS A 26 4.86 10.84 -12.14
N GLN A 27 5.55 11.79 -12.74
CA GLN A 27 6.48 11.59 -13.85
C GLN A 27 7.96 11.65 -13.45
N GLU A 28 8.26 11.89 -12.17
CA GLU A 28 9.63 12.17 -11.72
C GLU A 28 10.43 10.97 -11.19
N PHE A 29 9.85 9.78 -11.18
CA PHE A 29 10.61 8.59 -10.81
C PHE A 29 11.39 8.05 -12.02
N LEU A 30 12.70 7.92 -11.86
CA LEU A 30 13.58 7.26 -12.83
C LEU A 30 14.11 5.97 -12.19
N ASP A 31 13.84 4.84 -12.82
CA ASP A 31 14.42 3.55 -12.44
C ASP A 31 15.90 3.48 -12.86
N ALA A 32 16.74 4.32 -12.25
CA ALA A 32 18.15 4.46 -12.61
C ALA A 32 18.97 3.15 -12.45
N LYS A 33 18.46 2.21 -11.68
CA LYS A 33 19.09 0.88 -11.45
C LYS A 33 18.47 -0.22 -12.30
N GLY A 34 17.40 0.06 -13.04
CA GLY A 34 16.66 -0.91 -13.85
C GLY A 34 16.02 -2.01 -12.99
N ILE A 35 15.69 -1.75 -11.73
CA ILE A 35 15.11 -2.76 -10.82
C ILE A 35 13.63 -2.95 -11.13
N ALA A 36 12.89 -1.85 -11.29
CA ALA A 36 11.47 -1.91 -11.64
C ALA A 36 11.28 -2.50 -13.04
N GLU A 37 12.12 -2.12 -14.01
CA GLU A 37 12.11 -2.70 -15.36
C GLU A 37 12.36 -4.22 -15.35
N LYS A 38 13.32 -4.70 -14.57
CA LYS A 38 13.60 -6.14 -14.42
C LYS A 38 12.45 -6.92 -13.81
N LEU A 39 11.61 -6.28 -13.00
CA LEU A 39 10.39 -6.86 -12.44
C LEU A 39 9.21 -6.78 -13.42
N GLY A 40 9.40 -6.25 -14.63
CA GLY A 40 8.34 -6.10 -15.62
C GLY A 40 7.43 -4.88 -15.39
N ILE A 41 7.74 -4.01 -14.43
CA ILE A 41 6.98 -2.78 -14.19
C ILE A 41 7.25 -1.82 -15.35
N SER A 42 6.20 -1.44 -16.08
CA SER A 42 6.33 -0.53 -17.22
C SER A 42 6.73 0.89 -16.77
N SER A 43 7.37 1.65 -17.62
CA SER A 43 7.78 3.03 -17.30
C SER A 43 6.61 3.95 -16.96
N ALA A 44 5.41 3.66 -17.46
CA ALA A 44 4.19 4.37 -17.11
C ALA A 44 3.72 4.09 -15.66
N GLN A 45 4.16 2.98 -15.08
CA GLN A 45 3.78 2.54 -13.74
C GLN A 45 4.86 2.84 -12.69
N TRP A 46 6.09 3.19 -13.08
CA TRP A 46 7.22 3.38 -12.16
C TRP A 46 6.95 4.32 -10.99
N SER A 47 6.15 5.35 -11.20
CA SER A 47 5.89 6.36 -10.16
C SER A 47 4.58 6.18 -9.42
N LEU A 48 3.76 5.19 -9.78
CA LEU A 48 2.41 5.03 -9.22
C LEU A 48 2.44 4.74 -7.72
N PHE A 49 3.46 4.03 -7.22
CA PHE A 49 3.62 3.75 -5.80
C PHE A 49 3.83 5.00 -4.94
N GLY A 50 4.40 6.06 -5.52
CA GLY A 50 4.99 7.18 -4.78
C GLY A 50 4.07 8.37 -4.53
N VAL A 51 2.78 8.27 -4.85
CA VAL A 51 1.80 9.36 -4.74
C VAL A 51 0.58 8.95 -3.91
N VAL A 52 -0.16 9.94 -3.44
CA VAL A 52 -1.46 9.70 -2.79
C VAL A 52 -2.52 9.50 -3.86
N TRP A 53 -3.29 8.44 -3.73
CA TRP A 53 -4.46 8.17 -4.57
C TRP A 53 -5.74 8.46 -3.80
N PRO A 54 -6.80 9.00 -4.44
CA PRO A 54 -8.07 9.29 -3.76
C PRO A 54 -8.66 8.06 -3.06
N ALA A 55 -8.54 6.87 -3.66
CA ALA A 55 -9.02 5.63 -3.05
C ALA A 55 -8.27 5.30 -1.75
N SER A 56 -6.98 5.61 -1.64
CA SER A 56 -6.21 5.40 -0.41
C SER A 56 -6.63 6.36 0.70
N GLU A 57 -7.00 7.59 0.38
CA GLU A 57 -7.55 8.54 1.37
C GLU A 57 -8.90 8.06 1.89
N VAL A 58 -9.78 7.57 1.02
CA VAL A 58 -11.08 6.98 1.40
C VAL A 58 -10.87 5.78 2.31
N LEU A 59 -9.96 4.87 1.95
CA LEU A 59 -9.66 3.68 2.76
C LEU A 59 -9.06 4.07 4.12
N ALA A 60 -8.10 4.98 4.15
CA ALA A 60 -7.49 5.43 5.40
C ALA A 60 -8.51 6.12 6.32
N ASN A 61 -9.41 6.95 5.76
CA ASN A 61 -10.50 7.56 6.51
C ASN A 61 -11.47 6.51 7.06
N PHE A 62 -11.83 5.50 6.27
CA PHE A 62 -12.68 4.40 6.72
C PHE A 62 -12.01 3.60 7.84
N MET A 63 -10.69 3.40 7.76
CA MET A 63 -9.91 2.71 8.79
C MET A 63 -9.65 3.56 10.04
N SER A 64 -9.97 4.84 10.05
CA SER A 64 -9.75 5.70 11.21
C SER A 64 -10.59 5.29 12.44
N ASP A 65 -11.76 4.70 12.23
CA ASP A 65 -12.69 4.25 13.29
C ASP A 65 -13.12 2.77 13.19
N PHE A 66 -12.72 2.07 12.13
CA PHE A 66 -13.05 0.65 11.93
C PHE A 66 -12.58 -0.23 13.10
N ALA A 67 -13.33 -1.29 13.43
CA ALA A 67 -13.00 -2.22 14.51
C ALA A 67 -11.81 -3.12 14.17
N ILE A 68 -10.64 -2.84 14.74
CA ILE A 68 -9.35 -3.52 14.46
C ILE A 68 -8.80 -4.32 15.63
N LYS A 69 -9.48 -4.32 16.77
CA LYS A 69 -9.00 -5.00 17.98
C LYS A 69 -8.76 -6.49 17.70
N ASP A 70 -7.59 -6.99 18.10
CA ASP A 70 -7.17 -8.39 18.00
C ASP A 70 -7.12 -8.93 16.53
N LYS A 71 -7.12 -8.05 15.53
CA LYS A 71 -6.99 -8.42 14.12
C LYS A 71 -5.54 -8.34 13.66
N HIS A 72 -5.07 -9.39 12.99
CA HIS A 72 -3.86 -9.38 12.17
C HIS A 72 -4.23 -8.88 10.78
N ILE A 73 -3.63 -7.77 10.34
CA ILE A 73 -4.08 -6.99 9.18
C ILE A 73 -3.01 -7.00 8.08
N LEU A 74 -3.44 -7.12 6.83
CA LEU A 74 -2.60 -7.00 5.64
C LEU A 74 -3.09 -5.85 4.76
N GLU A 75 -2.22 -4.92 4.40
CA GLU A 75 -2.46 -3.99 3.29
C GLU A 75 -1.75 -4.47 2.03
N ILE A 76 -2.49 -4.64 0.94
CA ILE A 76 -2.02 -5.04 -0.38
C ILE A 76 -1.85 -3.80 -1.26
N GLY A 77 -0.72 -3.68 -1.96
CA GLY A 77 -0.44 -2.55 -2.84
C GLY A 77 -0.41 -1.22 -2.07
N CYS A 78 0.31 -1.20 -0.96
CA CYS A 78 0.28 -0.08 -0.01
C CYS A 78 0.84 1.24 -0.57
N GLY A 79 1.63 1.21 -1.65
CA GLY A 79 2.32 2.39 -2.19
C GLY A 79 3.17 3.09 -1.13
N ILE A 80 2.80 4.33 -0.80
CA ILE A 80 3.45 5.11 0.25
C ILE A 80 2.96 4.79 1.67
N GLY A 81 1.97 3.89 1.80
CA GLY A 81 1.49 3.33 3.07
C GLY A 81 0.51 4.19 3.85
N LEU A 82 -0.32 5.01 3.20
CA LEU A 82 -1.23 5.92 3.91
C LEU A 82 -2.17 5.19 4.89
N THR A 83 -2.82 4.11 4.44
CA THR A 83 -3.71 3.30 5.30
C THR A 83 -2.93 2.58 6.40
N SER A 84 -1.77 2.01 6.06
CA SER A 84 -0.87 1.39 7.04
C SER A 84 -0.41 2.37 8.12
N LEU A 85 -0.12 3.62 7.76
CA LEU A 85 0.24 4.68 8.72
C LEU A 85 -0.94 5.05 9.63
N MET A 86 -2.14 5.18 9.09
CA MET A 86 -3.36 5.39 9.89
C MET A 86 -3.55 4.26 10.90
N LEU A 87 -3.44 3.01 10.48
CA LEU A 87 -3.55 1.84 11.34
C LEU A 87 -2.41 1.78 12.37
N ASN A 88 -1.20 2.18 12.00
CA ASN A 88 -0.05 2.24 12.90
C ASN A 88 -0.28 3.25 14.03
N GLN A 89 -0.84 4.43 13.75
CA GLN A 89 -1.25 5.41 14.77
C GLN A 89 -2.25 4.82 15.78
N ARG A 90 -3.09 3.90 15.32
CA ARG A 90 -4.08 3.17 16.14
C ARG A 90 -3.50 1.94 16.83
N ASN A 91 -2.18 1.72 16.75
CA ASN A 91 -1.48 0.56 17.30
C ASN A 91 -1.95 -0.79 16.75
N ALA A 92 -2.42 -0.84 15.49
CA ALA A 92 -2.82 -2.08 14.83
C ALA A 92 -1.63 -3.02 14.59
N ASP A 93 -1.92 -4.32 14.52
CA ASP A 93 -1.01 -5.34 14.02
C ASP A 93 -1.14 -5.41 12.49
N ILE A 94 -0.36 -4.56 11.80
CA ILE A 94 -0.41 -4.34 10.35
C ILE A 94 0.89 -4.79 9.67
N THR A 95 0.76 -5.54 8.57
CA THR A 95 1.80 -5.82 7.60
C THR A 95 1.43 -5.17 6.27
N ALA A 96 2.37 -4.54 5.59
CA ALA A 96 2.18 -3.91 4.29
C ALA A 96 2.90 -4.67 3.19
N THR A 97 2.29 -4.73 1.99
CA THR A 97 2.92 -5.30 0.80
C THR A 97 2.78 -4.38 -0.39
N ASP A 98 3.77 -4.43 -1.28
CA ASP A 98 3.71 -3.77 -2.59
C ASP A 98 4.64 -4.48 -3.56
N TYR A 99 4.35 -4.40 -4.85
CA TYR A 99 5.21 -4.96 -5.89
C TYR A 99 6.40 -4.04 -6.21
N HIS A 100 6.22 -2.72 -6.03
CA HIS A 100 7.26 -1.76 -6.39
C HIS A 100 8.43 -1.79 -5.40
N PRO A 101 9.69 -1.91 -5.88
CA PRO A 101 10.87 -2.10 -5.02
C PRO A 101 11.15 -0.92 -4.07
N GLU A 102 10.70 0.29 -4.42
CA GLU A 102 10.92 1.50 -3.61
C GLU A 102 9.78 1.76 -2.58
N ALA A 103 8.66 1.05 -2.67
CA ALA A 103 7.52 1.28 -1.77
C ALA A 103 7.91 1.08 -0.29
N GLY A 104 8.67 0.03 0.02
CA GLY A 104 9.15 -0.22 1.38
C GLY A 104 10.01 0.90 1.94
N SER A 105 10.87 1.48 1.12
CA SER A 105 11.72 2.62 1.51
C SER A 105 10.89 3.87 1.80
N PHE A 106 9.84 4.13 1.01
CA PHE A 106 8.92 5.25 1.26
C PHE A 106 8.09 5.02 2.50
N LEU A 107 7.57 3.81 2.71
CA LEU A 107 6.83 3.45 3.91
C LEU A 107 7.69 3.65 5.17
N GLU A 108 8.93 3.17 5.19
CA GLU A 108 9.85 3.33 6.32
C GLU A 108 10.07 4.81 6.66
N GLN A 109 10.35 5.65 5.64
CA GLN A 109 10.53 7.09 5.85
C GLN A 109 9.25 7.76 6.37
N ASN A 110 8.08 7.34 5.89
CA ASN A 110 6.80 7.83 6.35
C ASN A 110 6.48 7.38 7.79
N VAL A 111 6.85 6.16 8.18
CA VAL A 111 6.77 5.72 9.58
C VAL A 111 7.61 6.59 10.50
N ILE A 112 8.86 6.89 10.12
CA ILE A 112 9.75 7.78 10.88
C ILE A 112 9.16 9.18 11.00
N LEU A 113 8.62 9.73 9.90
CA LEU A 113 8.02 11.06 9.84
C LEU A 113 6.83 11.19 10.81
N ASN A 114 6.06 10.12 10.98
CA ASN A 114 4.92 10.05 11.89
C ASN A 114 5.27 9.53 13.30
N LYS A 115 6.55 9.30 13.60
CA LYS A 115 7.01 8.75 14.89
C LYS A 115 6.33 7.42 15.25
N GLY A 116 5.94 6.66 14.22
CA GLY A 116 5.27 5.38 14.36
C GLY A 116 6.21 4.23 14.71
N ARG A 117 5.63 3.07 15.04
CA ARG A 117 6.37 1.82 15.17
C ARG A 117 6.72 1.30 13.78
N ALA A 118 7.80 0.53 13.65
CA ALA A 118 8.12 -0.14 12.39
C ALA A 118 6.92 -0.98 11.90
N ILE A 119 6.60 -0.86 10.60
CA ILE A 119 5.59 -1.66 9.93
C ILE A 119 6.33 -2.73 9.13
N PRO A 120 6.07 -4.03 9.37
CA PRO A 120 6.60 -5.09 8.51
C PRO A 120 6.19 -4.85 7.05
N PHE A 121 7.17 -4.91 6.14
CA PHE A 121 6.94 -4.74 4.72
C PHE A 121 7.47 -5.95 3.95
N VAL A 122 6.68 -6.46 3.01
CA VAL A 122 7.09 -7.53 2.11
C VAL A 122 6.90 -7.08 0.67
N GLN A 123 8.01 -7.01 -0.09
CA GLN A 123 7.93 -6.77 -1.53
C GLN A 123 7.43 -8.03 -2.22
N THR A 124 6.28 -7.94 -2.91
CA THR A 124 5.67 -9.08 -3.58
C THR A 124 4.68 -8.69 -4.65
N GLY A 125 4.63 -9.52 -5.71
CA GLY A 125 3.50 -9.58 -6.64
C GLY A 125 2.46 -10.60 -6.19
N TRP A 126 1.27 -10.54 -6.77
CA TRP A 126 0.17 -11.48 -6.41
C TRP A 126 0.33 -12.87 -7.02
N ALA A 127 1.24 -13.04 -7.98
CA ALA A 127 1.59 -14.33 -8.57
C ALA A 127 2.73 -15.04 -7.81
N ASP A 128 3.33 -14.39 -6.82
CA ASP A 128 4.47 -14.95 -6.08
C ASP A 128 3.99 -15.97 -5.04
N ASP A 129 4.77 -17.04 -4.85
CA ASP A 129 4.54 -17.99 -3.76
C ASP A 129 5.08 -17.42 -2.44
N LEU A 130 4.18 -16.92 -1.60
CA LEU A 130 4.49 -16.31 -0.32
C LEU A 130 3.82 -17.02 0.85
N SER A 131 3.89 -18.33 0.90
CA SER A 131 3.38 -19.11 2.05
C SER A 131 3.91 -18.60 3.40
N ALA A 132 5.09 -17.99 3.42
CA ALA A 132 5.70 -17.38 4.61
C ALA A 132 5.04 -16.07 5.07
N LEU A 133 4.23 -15.39 4.23
CA LEU A 133 3.53 -14.17 4.62
C LEU A 133 2.46 -14.44 5.70
N GLY A 134 1.92 -15.65 5.73
CA GLY A 134 0.93 -16.05 6.73
C GLY A 134 -0.52 -15.74 6.34
N LYS A 135 -1.39 -15.71 7.35
CA LYS A 135 -2.84 -15.51 7.18
C LYS A 135 -3.35 -14.40 8.08
N PHE A 136 -4.34 -13.66 7.57
CA PHE A 136 -4.82 -12.41 8.16
C PHE A 136 -6.32 -12.47 8.48
N ASP A 137 -6.72 -11.65 9.46
CA ASP A 137 -8.13 -11.47 9.86
C ASP A 137 -8.80 -10.37 9.03
N LEU A 138 -8.00 -9.44 8.51
CA LEU A 138 -8.45 -8.32 7.70
C LEU A 138 -7.45 -8.07 6.57
N ILE A 139 -7.92 -8.01 5.34
CA ILE A 139 -7.12 -7.68 4.17
C ILE A 139 -7.66 -6.40 3.55
N LEU A 140 -6.78 -5.44 3.30
CA LEU A 140 -7.09 -4.11 2.81
C LEU A 140 -6.37 -3.84 1.49
N GLY A 141 -6.97 -3.00 0.65
CA GLY A 141 -6.31 -2.50 -0.53
C GLY A 141 -7.07 -1.34 -1.17
N SER A 142 -6.36 -0.51 -1.90
CA SER A 142 -6.96 0.61 -2.62
C SER A 142 -6.35 0.77 -3.99
N ASP A 143 -7.19 1.06 -4.98
CA ASP A 143 -6.80 1.34 -6.37
C ASP A 143 -5.98 0.23 -7.05
N LEU A 144 -6.37 -1.04 -6.81
CA LEU A 144 -5.63 -2.22 -7.25
C LEU A 144 -6.06 -2.74 -8.63
N LEU A 145 -7.30 -2.46 -9.06
CA LEU A 145 -7.94 -3.08 -10.23
C LEU A 145 -7.78 -2.20 -11.48
N TYR A 146 -6.54 -1.94 -11.91
CA TYR A 146 -6.26 -1.11 -13.09
C TYR A 146 -5.83 -1.89 -14.34
N GLU A 147 -5.68 -3.22 -14.24
CA GLU A 147 -5.43 -4.15 -15.34
C GLU A 147 -6.41 -5.32 -15.31
N ASP A 148 -6.79 -5.86 -16.47
CA ASP A 148 -7.86 -6.89 -16.56
C ASP A 148 -7.50 -8.20 -15.85
N GLU A 149 -6.21 -8.59 -15.84
CA GLU A 149 -5.71 -9.80 -15.18
C GLU A 149 -5.61 -9.67 -13.65
N HIS A 150 -5.69 -8.44 -13.12
CA HIS A 150 -5.50 -8.19 -11.70
C HIS A 150 -6.59 -8.79 -10.82
N ALA A 151 -7.83 -8.90 -11.31
CA ALA A 151 -8.95 -9.41 -10.52
C ALA A 151 -8.75 -10.88 -10.09
N ASP A 152 -8.31 -11.74 -11.02
CA ASP A 152 -8.10 -13.16 -10.74
C ASP A 152 -6.87 -13.37 -9.83
N LEU A 153 -5.76 -12.70 -10.11
CA LEU A 153 -4.54 -12.78 -9.31
C LEU A 153 -4.77 -12.26 -7.88
N LEU A 154 -5.43 -11.12 -7.75
CA LEU A 154 -5.79 -10.54 -6.46
C LEU A 154 -6.71 -11.47 -5.66
N SER A 155 -7.73 -12.06 -6.31
CA SER A 155 -8.64 -13.01 -5.68
C SER A 155 -7.91 -14.25 -5.14
N GLN A 156 -6.99 -14.82 -5.92
CA GLN A 156 -6.18 -15.95 -5.49
C GLN A 156 -5.25 -15.58 -4.33
N PHE A 157 -4.58 -14.45 -4.42
CA PHE A 157 -3.71 -13.95 -3.35
C PHE A 157 -4.49 -13.73 -2.04
N ILE A 158 -5.65 -13.08 -2.12
CA ILE A 158 -6.54 -12.88 -0.96
C ILE A 158 -6.95 -14.23 -0.37
N HIS A 159 -7.39 -15.18 -1.19
CA HIS A 159 -7.79 -16.51 -0.72
C HIS A 159 -6.63 -17.24 0.00
N GLN A 160 -5.42 -17.16 -0.55
CA GLN A 160 -4.23 -17.77 0.02
C GLN A 160 -3.89 -17.21 1.42
N HIS A 161 -4.10 -15.91 1.62
CA HIS A 161 -3.70 -15.20 2.84
C HIS A 161 -4.86 -14.92 3.81
N SER A 162 -6.06 -15.41 3.52
CA SER A 162 -7.24 -15.26 4.40
C SER A 162 -7.28 -16.34 5.48
N LYS A 163 -7.61 -15.94 6.72
CA LYS A 163 -8.15 -16.82 7.75
C LYS A 163 -9.61 -17.19 7.44
N PRO A 164 -10.22 -18.22 8.10
CA PRO A 164 -11.59 -18.66 7.80
C PRO A 164 -12.68 -17.57 7.88
N HIS A 165 -12.46 -16.53 8.68
CA HIS A 165 -13.40 -15.41 8.87
C HIS A 165 -12.75 -14.07 8.52
N CYS A 166 -11.85 -14.06 7.53
CA CYS A 166 -11.18 -12.86 7.08
C CYS A 166 -12.19 -11.88 6.46
N GLU A 167 -12.13 -10.64 6.89
CA GLU A 167 -12.80 -9.53 6.20
C GLU A 167 -11.89 -8.97 5.11
N VAL A 168 -12.46 -8.59 3.97
CA VAL A 168 -11.71 -8.00 2.85
C VAL A 168 -12.35 -6.68 2.47
N ILE A 169 -11.56 -5.63 2.43
CA ILE A 169 -12.01 -4.27 2.09
C ILE A 169 -11.13 -3.71 0.98
N ILE A 170 -11.70 -3.61 -0.20
CA ILE A 170 -11.04 -3.03 -1.37
C ILE A 170 -11.78 -1.76 -1.78
N VAL A 171 -11.06 -0.66 -1.87
CA VAL A 171 -11.59 0.62 -2.36
C VAL A 171 -11.07 0.87 -3.76
N ASP A 172 -12.00 0.94 -4.72
CA ASP A 172 -11.68 1.17 -6.13
C ASP A 172 -12.50 2.34 -6.70
N PRO A 173 -11.91 3.21 -7.55
CA PRO A 173 -12.63 4.34 -8.14
C PRO A 173 -13.63 3.97 -9.23
N GLY A 174 -13.80 2.67 -9.56
CA GLY A 174 -14.78 2.21 -10.53
C GLY A 174 -14.45 2.62 -11.98
N ARG A 175 -13.26 2.27 -12.47
CA ARG A 175 -12.82 2.62 -13.84
C ARG A 175 -13.56 1.87 -14.97
N GLY A 176 -14.64 1.13 -14.64
CA GLY A 176 -15.46 0.41 -15.62
C GLY A 176 -14.80 -0.80 -16.25
N ARG A 177 -13.82 -1.38 -15.58
CA ARG A 177 -13.10 -2.60 -15.99
C ARG A 177 -13.50 -3.81 -15.13
N HIS A 178 -14.80 -3.99 -14.96
CA HIS A 178 -15.34 -5.09 -14.14
C HIS A 178 -16.25 -5.96 -14.99
#